data_c8d54a9b5d38898819e9cf2a7f8cb418
#
_entry.id   c8d54a9b5d38898819e9cf2a7f8cb418
#
_cell.length_a   1.000
_cell.length_b   1.000
_cell.length_c   1.000
_cell.angle_alpha   90.00
_cell.angle_beta   90.00
_cell.angle_gamma   90.00
#
_symmetry.space_group_name_H-M   'P 1'
#
loop_
_entity.id
_entity.type
_entity.pdbx_description
1 polymer ?
#
loop_
_entity_poly.entity_id
_entity_poly.type
_entity_poly.pdbx_seq_one_letter_code
_entity_poly.pdbx_strand_id
1 'polypeptide(L)'
;QKHPGFWGPYPVEYKHGDGKSLDIDRLQLCAQAMCLEEMYCTDVSKGALFYATSHRREEVVFDEDLRERVRQIFAEMHQDMARGHTPRVKPSKSCQACSLKPICLPRLMKHHDVSAYYADVLGRET
;
A
#
# COMPACT_ATOMS: atom_id res chain seq x y z
N GLN A 1 1.90 -17.43 -36.52
CA GLN A 1 0.64 -18.15 -36.21
C GLN A 1 0.01 -17.47 -35.02
N LYS A 2 -1.14 -16.77 -35.22
CA LYS A 2 -1.96 -16.21 -34.14
C LYS A 2 -2.64 -17.38 -33.45
N HIS A 3 -2.29 -17.65 -32.21
CA HIS A 3 -3.10 -18.56 -31.38
C HIS A 3 -4.45 -17.91 -31.13
N PRO A 4 -5.57 -18.58 -31.43
CA PRO A 4 -6.89 -18.03 -31.19
C PRO A 4 -7.15 -17.94 -29.69
N GLY A 5 -7.25 -16.68 -29.19
CA GLY A 5 -8.08 -16.37 -28.05
C GLY A 5 -7.68 -16.93 -26.68
N PHE A 6 -6.42 -16.82 -26.27
CA PHE A 6 -6.15 -16.89 -24.82
C PHE A 6 -6.47 -15.53 -24.19
N TRP A 7 -7.64 -15.43 -23.58
CA TRP A 7 -8.05 -14.29 -22.77
C TRP A 7 -7.41 -14.42 -21.40
N GLY A 8 -6.34 -13.69 -21.17
CA GLY A 8 -5.72 -13.59 -19.85
C GLY A 8 -6.36 -12.50 -19.00
N PRO A 9 -6.24 -12.55 -17.67
CA PRO A 9 -6.71 -11.48 -16.80
C PRO A 9 -5.96 -10.17 -17.11
N TYR A 10 -6.71 -9.07 -17.13
CA TYR A 10 -6.18 -7.72 -17.30
C TYR A 10 -6.68 -6.86 -16.14
N PRO A 11 -5.87 -6.66 -15.09
CA PRO A 11 -6.32 -5.93 -13.91
C PRO A 11 -6.51 -4.44 -14.21
N VAL A 12 -7.61 -3.89 -13.74
CA VAL A 12 -7.91 -2.45 -13.80
C VAL A 12 -8.25 -1.97 -12.41
N GLU A 13 -7.43 -1.09 -11.88
CA GLU A 13 -7.66 -0.46 -10.58
C GLU A 13 -8.32 0.91 -10.76
N TYR A 14 -9.47 1.10 -10.11
CA TYR A 14 -10.19 2.37 -10.12
C TYR A 14 -9.72 3.26 -8.98
N LYS A 15 -9.29 4.47 -9.31
CA LYS A 15 -8.85 5.49 -8.36
C LYS A 15 -9.80 6.68 -8.34
N HIS A 16 -10.12 7.15 -7.14
CA HIS A 16 -10.84 8.40 -6.95
C HIS A 16 -9.83 9.55 -6.89
N GLY A 17 -9.94 10.55 -7.78
CA GLY A 17 -9.03 11.70 -7.82
C GLY A 17 -8.54 12.07 -9.22
N ASP A 18 -7.65 13.06 -9.29
CA ASP A 18 -7.27 13.76 -10.54
C ASP A 18 -6.14 13.11 -11.35
N GLY A 19 -5.69 11.93 -10.97
CA GLY A 19 -4.80 11.13 -11.80
C GLY A 19 -3.34 11.55 -11.82
N LYS A 20 -2.77 11.93 -10.69
CA LYS A 20 -1.33 11.82 -10.51
C LYS A 20 -1.04 10.37 -10.11
N SER A 21 -0.55 9.58 -11.06
CA SER A 21 -0.06 8.24 -10.80
C SER A 21 1.01 8.31 -9.72
N LEU A 22 0.66 7.81 -8.54
CA LEU A 22 1.62 7.63 -7.47
C LEU A 22 2.30 6.28 -7.68
N ASP A 23 3.56 6.20 -7.33
CA ASP A 23 4.34 4.97 -7.37
C ASP A 23 3.65 3.84 -6.58
N ILE A 24 2.98 4.20 -5.48
CA ILE A 24 2.16 3.31 -4.65
C ILE A 24 1.02 2.64 -5.44
N ASP A 25 0.36 3.37 -6.34
CA ASP A 25 -0.75 2.84 -7.15
C ASP A 25 -0.25 1.78 -8.14
N ARG A 26 0.93 1.99 -8.73
CA ARG A 26 1.58 1.02 -9.61
C ARG A 26 1.99 -0.24 -8.87
N LEU A 27 2.56 -0.09 -7.67
CA LEU A 27 2.90 -1.22 -6.79
C LEU A 27 1.67 -2.03 -6.40
N GLN A 28 0.57 -1.37 -6.03
CA GLN A 28 -0.69 -2.03 -5.71
C GLN A 28 -1.21 -2.85 -6.90
N LEU A 29 -1.25 -2.24 -8.08
CA LEU A 29 -1.73 -2.92 -9.28
C LEU A 29 -0.82 -4.09 -9.68
N CYS A 30 0.50 -3.95 -9.54
CA CYS A 30 1.46 -5.02 -9.78
C CYS A 30 1.26 -6.19 -8.79
N ALA A 31 1.04 -5.90 -7.51
CA ALA A 31 0.74 -6.92 -6.51
C ALA A 31 -0.53 -7.70 -6.86
N GLN A 32 -1.59 -7.03 -7.29
CA GLN A 32 -2.82 -7.66 -7.77
C GLN A 32 -2.56 -8.55 -9.00
N ALA A 33 -1.73 -8.09 -9.95
CA ALA A 33 -1.35 -8.87 -11.11
C ALA A 33 -0.60 -10.16 -10.73
N MET A 34 0.35 -10.07 -9.80
CA MET A 34 1.09 -11.24 -9.30
C MET A 34 0.16 -12.26 -8.62
N CYS A 35 -0.84 -11.79 -7.85
CA CYS A 35 -1.87 -12.67 -7.29
C CYS A 35 -2.72 -13.35 -8.38
N LEU A 36 -3.10 -12.62 -9.43
CA LEU A 36 -3.85 -13.18 -10.55
C LEU A 36 -3.03 -14.23 -11.32
N GLU A 37 -1.74 -14.01 -11.50
CA GLU A 37 -0.83 -14.98 -12.11
C GLU A 37 -0.81 -16.29 -11.34
N GLU A 38 -0.72 -16.24 -10.01
CA GLU A 38 -0.75 -17.41 -9.16
C GLU A 38 -2.11 -18.12 -9.21
N MET A 39 -3.22 -17.36 -9.12
CA MET A 39 -4.58 -17.91 -9.11
C MET A 39 -4.97 -18.60 -10.43
N TYR A 40 -4.54 -18.05 -11.56
CA TYR A 40 -4.93 -18.51 -12.89
C TYR A 40 -3.82 -19.26 -13.64
N CYS A 41 -2.65 -19.41 -13.03
CA CYS A 41 -1.46 -20.03 -13.65
C CYS A 41 -1.17 -19.44 -15.03
N THR A 42 -1.17 -18.12 -15.14
CA THR A 42 -0.99 -17.38 -16.41
C THR A 42 -0.15 -16.14 -16.17
N ASP A 43 0.51 -15.65 -17.22
CA ASP A 43 1.29 -14.41 -17.14
C ASP A 43 0.39 -13.18 -17.30
N VAL A 44 0.59 -12.16 -16.46
CA VAL A 44 -0.08 -10.86 -16.52
C VAL A 44 0.98 -9.78 -16.69
N SER A 45 1.26 -9.39 -17.92
CA SER A 45 2.36 -8.46 -18.23
C SER A 45 2.02 -6.99 -18.01
N LYS A 46 0.73 -6.65 -17.98
CA LYS A 46 0.27 -5.26 -17.87
C LYS A 46 -1.14 -5.16 -17.33
N GLY A 47 -1.48 -3.97 -16.83
CA GLY A 47 -2.82 -3.59 -16.38
C GLY A 47 -3.06 -2.11 -16.56
N ALA A 48 -4.10 -1.56 -15.98
CA ALA A 48 -4.41 -0.14 -16.06
C ALA A 48 -4.86 0.46 -14.73
N LEU A 49 -4.47 1.72 -14.50
CA LEU A 49 -5.06 2.60 -13.51
C LEU A 49 -6.12 3.45 -14.20
N PHE A 50 -7.31 3.53 -13.63
CA PHE A 50 -8.38 4.37 -14.13
C PHE A 50 -8.76 5.42 -13.09
N TYR A 51 -8.60 6.69 -13.45
CA TYR A 51 -8.91 7.84 -12.59
C TYR A 51 -10.30 8.36 -12.93
N ALA A 52 -11.25 8.12 -12.02
CA ALA A 52 -12.67 8.40 -12.27
C ALA A 52 -12.97 9.89 -12.48
N THR A 53 -12.30 10.79 -11.77
CA THR A 53 -12.55 12.24 -11.86
C THR A 53 -12.12 12.83 -13.20
N SER A 54 -10.97 12.41 -13.71
CA SER A 54 -10.41 12.90 -14.99
C SER A 54 -10.75 12.02 -16.20
N HIS A 55 -11.44 10.89 -15.99
CA HIS A 55 -11.68 9.85 -17.00
C HIS A 55 -10.41 9.40 -17.73
N ARG A 56 -9.28 9.46 -17.02
CA ARG A 56 -7.97 9.11 -17.57
C ARG A 56 -7.64 7.67 -17.26
N ARG A 57 -7.18 6.96 -18.29
CA ARG A 57 -6.64 5.62 -18.17
C ARG A 57 -5.13 5.65 -18.38
N GLU A 58 -4.38 5.02 -17.51
CA GLU A 58 -2.94 4.85 -17.60
C GLU A 58 -2.59 3.37 -17.63
N GLU A 59 -1.92 2.92 -18.69
CA GLU A 59 -1.41 1.55 -18.77
C GLU A 59 -0.14 1.43 -17.95
N VAL A 60 -0.04 0.37 -17.17
CA VAL A 60 1.12 0.03 -16.34
C VAL A 60 1.68 -1.30 -16.82
N VAL A 61 2.94 -1.30 -17.20
CA VAL A 61 3.70 -2.52 -17.51
C VAL A 61 4.34 -3.04 -16.24
N PHE A 62 4.17 -4.33 -15.97
CA PHE A 62 4.72 -5.00 -14.80
C PHE A 62 6.09 -5.59 -15.12
N ASP A 63 7.09 -4.70 -15.20
CA ASP A 63 8.48 -5.09 -15.41
C ASP A 63 9.09 -5.76 -14.16
N GLU A 64 10.28 -6.30 -14.31
CA GLU A 64 10.93 -7.03 -13.22
C GLU A 64 11.31 -6.12 -12.04
N ASP A 65 11.67 -4.87 -12.30
CA ASP A 65 12.00 -3.91 -11.24
C ASP A 65 10.79 -3.62 -10.35
N LEU A 66 9.60 -3.42 -10.95
CA LEU A 66 8.36 -3.20 -10.22
C LEU A 66 7.96 -4.44 -9.41
N ARG A 67 8.11 -5.63 -10.00
CA ARG A 67 7.83 -6.93 -9.35
C ARG A 67 8.76 -7.17 -8.16
N GLU A 68 10.04 -6.89 -8.32
CA GLU A 68 11.02 -7.05 -7.24
C GLU A 68 10.72 -6.12 -6.06
N ARG A 69 10.34 -4.88 -6.33
CA ARG A 69 9.91 -3.95 -5.28
C ARG A 69 8.68 -4.46 -4.53
N VAL A 70 7.71 -5.06 -5.22
CA VAL A 70 6.53 -5.67 -4.57
C VAL A 70 6.97 -6.83 -3.67
N ARG A 71 7.88 -7.72 -4.13
CA ARG A 71 8.40 -8.82 -3.31
C ARG A 71 9.10 -8.33 -2.04
N GLN A 72 9.92 -7.28 -2.17
CA GLN A 72 10.61 -6.67 -1.02
C GLN A 72 9.64 -6.10 0.01
N ILE A 73 8.62 -5.36 -0.44
CA ILE A 73 7.59 -4.82 0.44
C ILE A 73 6.82 -5.94 1.14
N PHE A 74 6.46 -7.01 0.45
CA PHE A 74 5.79 -8.15 1.07
C PHE A 74 6.68 -8.85 2.10
N ALA A 75 7.97 -9.01 1.81
CA ALA A 75 8.91 -9.58 2.76
C ALA A 75 9.02 -8.73 4.04
N GLU A 76 9.12 -7.41 3.91
CA GLU A 76 9.12 -6.48 5.05
C GLU A 76 7.83 -6.56 5.86
N MET A 77 6.67 -6.55 5.20
CA MET A 77 5.36 -6.67 5.86
C MET A 77 5.24 -7.98 6.65
N HIS A 78 5.67 -9.10 6.07
CA HIS A 78 5.67 -10.39 6.77
C HIS A 78 6.62 -10.41 7.97
N GLN A 79 7.80 -9.80 7.86
CA GLN A 79 8.74 -9.68 8.97
C GLN A 79 8.17 -8.82 10.10
N ASP A 80 7.53 -7.70 9.77
CA ASP A 80 6.91 -6.81 10.75
C ASP A 80 5.75 -7.51 11.47
N MET A 81 4.92 -8.23 10.73
CA MET A 81 3.84 -9.05 11.32
C MET A 81 4.40 -10.14 12.25
N ALA A 82 5.42 -10.88 11.82
CA ALA A 82 6.03 -11.95 12.61
C ALA A 82 6.65 -11.44 13.91
N ARG A 83 7.19 -10.20 13.90
CA ARG A 83 7.76 -9.54 15.08
C ARG A 83 6.74 -8.81 15.93
N GLY A 84 5.47 -8.72 15.50
CA GLY A 84 4.46 -7.89 16.14
C GLY A 84 4.81 -6.39 16.11
N HIS A 85 5.59 -5.96 15.11
CA HIS A 85 6.08 -4.59 15.01
C HIS A 85 5.08 -3.71 14.23
N THR A 86 4.68 -2.61 14.85
CA THR A 86 3.92 -1.56 14.17
C THR A 86 4.84 -0.38 13.87
N PRO A 87 5.08 -0.05 12.59
CA PRO A 87 5.95 1.06 12.22
C PRO A 87 5.45 2.39 12.79
N ARG A 88 6.38 3.23 13.25
CA ARG A 88 6.04 4.57 13.73
C ARG A 88 5.69 5.47 12.55
N VAL A 89 4.55 6.15 12.64
CA VAL A 89 4.11 7.11 11.64
C VAL A 89 4.26 8.55 12.15
N LYS A 90 4.70 9.45 11.28
CA LYS A 90 4.68 10.87 11.56
C LYS A 90 3.31 11.43 11.21
N PRO A 91 2.64 12.18 12.13
CA PRO A 91 1.39 12.84 11.82
C PRO A 91 1.54 13.77 10.60
N SER A 92 0.60 13.70 9.69
CA SER A 92 0.55 14.51 8.47
C SER A 92 -0.84 15.11 8.27
N LYS A 93 -0.97 16.01 7.30
CA LYS A 93 -2.27 16.57 6.90
C LYS A 93 -3.24 15.47 6.45
N SER A 94 -2.74 14.43 5.80
CA SER A 94 -3.52 13.27 5.35
C SER A 94 -4.19 12.51 6.50
N CYS A 95 -3.66 12.59 7.72
CA CYS A 95 -4.27 11.95 8.88
C CYS A 95 -5.65 12.51 9.23
N GLN A 96 -5.99 13.72 8.79
CA GLN A 96 -7.29 14.33 9.06
C GLN A 96 -8.43 13.60 8.35
N ALA A 97 -8.17 13.14 7.12
CA ALA A 97 -9.13 12.42 6.28
C ALA A 97 -8.93 10.88 6.33
N CYS A 98 -8.04 10.39 7.19
CA CYS A 98 -7.73 8.96 7.26
C CYS A 98 -8.74 8.21 8.12
N SER A 99 -9.38 7.20 7.55
CA SER A 99 -10.35 6.33 8.27
C SER A 99 -9.71 5.52 9.40
N LEU A 100 -8.40 5.26 9.32
CA LEU A 100 -7.65 4.52 10.34
C LEU A 100 -7.18 5.39 11.53
N LYS A 101 -7.39 6.71 11.48
CA LYS A 101 -6.95 7.64 12.52
C LYS A 101 -7.37 7.24 13.95
N PRO A 102 -8.60 6.74 14.19
CA PRO A 102 -9.04 6.33 15.53
C PRO A 102 -8.30 5.11 16.08
N ILE A 103 -7.74 4.28 15.20
CA ILE A 103 -7.00 3.06 15.55
C ILE A 103 -5.50 3.34 15.57
N CYS A 104 -5.00 4.07 14.56
CA CYS A 104 -3.59 4.38 14.39
C CYS A 104 -3.05 5.32 15.48
N LEU A 105 -3.87 6.25 15.98
CA LEU A 105 -3.53 7.23 17.01
C LEU A 105 -2.17 7.92 16.78
N PRO A 106 -1.92 8.51 15.60
CA PRO A 106 -0.57 8.95 15.20
C PRO A 106 0.03 10.03 16.10
N ARG A 107 -0.80 10.76 16.86
CA ARG A 107 -0.35 11.76 17.84
C ARG A 107 0.30 11.13 19.05
N LEU A 108 -0.16 9.95 19.47
CA LEU A 108 0.40 9.26 20.64
C LEU A 108 1.78 8.70 20.36
N MET A 109 2.14 8.47 19.10
CA MET A 109 3.47 8.00 18.71
C MET A 109 4.59 9.03 18.95
N LYS A 110 4.22 10.28 19.25
CA LYS A 110 5.18 11.31 19.67
C LYS A 110 5.51 11.25 21.16
N HIS A 111 4.64 10.63 21.95
CA HIS A 111 4.86 10.49 23.39
C HIS A 111 5.76 9.29 23.64
N HIS A 112 6.73 9.51 24.49
CA HIS A 112 7.67 8.52 24.93
C HIS A 112 6.95 7.42 25.70
N ASP A 113 7.60 6.29 25.79
CA ASP A 113 7.44 5.18 26.68
C ASP A 113 6.48 5.44 27.88
N VAL A 114 5.63 4.47 28.16
CA VAL A 114 4.68 4.48 29.27
C VAL A 114 5.37 4.82 30.60
N SER A 115 6.59 4.36 30.79
CA SER A 115 7.43 4.69 31.96
C SER A 115 7.70 6.18 32.10
N ALA A 116 8.00 6.86 30.99
CA ALA A 116 8.23 8.31 30.99
C ALA A 116 6.94 9.10 31.30
N TYR A 117 5.79 8.60 30.83
CA TYR A 117 4.47 9.18 31.15
C TYR A 117 4.18 9.06 32.65
N TYR A 118 4.37 7.87 33.24
CA TYR A 118 4.18 7.65 34.67
C TYR A 118 5.13 8.47 35.52
N ALA A 119 6.40 8.61 35.12
CA ALA A 119 7.38 9.43 35.82
C ALA A 119 6.96 10.93 35.83
N ASP A 120 6.43 11.43 34.71
CA ASP A 120 5.96 12.81 34.61
C ASP A 120 4.68 13.04 35.45
N VAL A 121 3.75 12.09 35.46
CA VAL A 121 2.49 12.22 36.23
C VAL A 121 2.76 12.08 37.73
N LEU A 122 3.53 11.08 38.17
CA LEU A 122 3.84 10.86 39.57
C LEU A 122 4.83 11.88 40.15
N GLY A 123 5.69 12.45 39.29
CA GLY A 123 6.60 13.51 39.71
C GLY A 123 5.94 14.88 39.91
N ARG A 124 4.69 15.06 39.48
CA ARG A 124 3.91 16.30 39.69
C ARG A 124 3.10 16.30 40.99
N GLU A 125 3.02 15.15 41.68
CA GLU A 125 2.30 15.01 42.95
C GLU A 125 3.20 15.19 44.19
N THR A 126 4.47 15.58 44.00
CA THR A 126 5.40 15.96 45.06
C THR A 126 5.80 17.43 44.92
#